data_0c5dc505dcef5d0c5ee06b691d8dbbf3
#
_entry.id   0c5dc505dcef5d0c5ee06b691d8dbbf3
#
_cell.length_a   1.000
_cell.length_b   1.000
_cell.length_c   1.000
_cell.angle_alpha   90.00
_cell.angle_beta   90.00
_cell.angle_gamma   90.00
#
_symmetry.space_group_name_H-M   'P 1'
#
loop_
_entity.id
_entity.type
_entity.pdbx_description
1 polymer ?
#
loop_
_entity_poly.entity_id
_entity_poly.type
_entity_poly.pdbx_seq_one_letter_code
_entity_poly.pdbx_strand_id
1 'polypeptide(L)'
;AKQGTVIAEKKCDRVRDFAIEYSIGRHGEVNCEGLSLFDTSLGAYKGNMLLEEDEKLNILAGYVDKELIKQVSGRIKQFLSPRLKGSYEGPFGVDMMICRSADGYLLNPCVEINLRRTMGHVALALTSQGHRGTMSVLYNKEKDKYELKY
;
A
#
# COMPACT_ATOMS: atom_id res chain seq x y z
N ALA A 1 7.62 9.97 -27.58
CA ALA A 1 8.18 8.94 -26.71
C ALA A 1 7.93 7.59 -27.36
N LYS A 2 8.96 6.77 -27.56
CA LYS A 2 8.81 5.41 -28.07
C LYS A 2 8.56 4.50 -26.87
N GLN A 3 7.29 4.36 -26.47
CA GLN A 3 6.87 3.40 -25.48
C GLN A 3 6.61 2.08 -26.19
N GLY A 4 7.39 1.04 -25.90
CA GLY A 4 7.30 -0.24 -26.60
C GLY A 4 6.12 -1.12 -26.18
N THR A 5 5.47 -0.82 -25.02
CA THR A 5 4.38 -1.62 -24.47
C THR A 5 3.43 -0.72 -23.67
N VAL A 6 2.14 -1.00 -23.73
CA VAL A 6 1.11 -0.38 -22.88
C VAL A 6 0.31 -1.47 -22.19
N ILE A 7 -0.10 -1.20 -20.95
CA ILE A 7 -1.03 -2.04 -20.20
C ILE A 7 -2.39 -1.33 -20.24
N ALA A 8 -3.43 -2.05 -20.63
CA ALA A 8 -4.80 -1.56 -20.63
C ALA A 8 -5.65 -2.39 -19.67
N GLU A 9 -6.26 -1.74 -18.69
CA GLU A 9 -7.10 -2.37 -17.69
C GLU A 9 -8.48 -1.71 -17.64
N LYS A 10 -9.47 -2.46 -17.14
CA LYS A 10 -10.80 -1.91 -16.92
C LYS A 10 -10.72 -0.83 -15.85
N LYS A 11 -11.23 0.37 -16.17
CA LYS A 11 -11.35 1.44 -15.18
C LYS A 11 -12.32 1.02 -14.08
N CYS A 12 -11.85 1.03 -12.83
CA CYS A 12 -12.66 0.78 -11.65
C CYS A 12 -13.19 2.10 -11.06
N ASP A 13 -14.41 2.04 -10.50
CA ASP A 13 -14.95 3.13 -9.68
C ASP A 13 -14.30 3.06 -8.29
N ARG A 14 -13.16 3.76 -8.17
CA ARG A 14 -12.30 3.75 -6.99
C ARG A 14 -12.96 4.45 -5.81
N VAL A 15 -12.97 3.77 -4.66
CA VAL A 15 -13.51 4.26 -3.39
C VAL A 15 -12.40 4.52 -2.37
N ARG A 16 -11.45 3.58 -2.25
CA ARG A 16 -10.37 3.67 -1.27
C ARG A 16 -9.10 3.02 -1.78
N ASP A 17 -7.98 3.70 -1.64
CA ASP A 17 -6.65 3.14 -1.85
C ASP A 17 -6.03 2.73 -0.51
N PHE A 18 -5.31 1.63 -0.51
CA PHE A 18 -4.48 1.19 0.59
C PHE A 18 -3.39 0.24 0.09
N ALA A 19 -2.42 -0.05 0.92
CA ALA A 19 -1.41 -1.05 0.64
C ALA A 19 -1.26 -2.01 1.82
N ILE A 20 -0.68 -3.16 1.56
CA ILE A 20 -0.05 -4.00 2.58
C ILE A 20 1.44 -3.92 2.34
N GLU A 21 2.16 -3.56 3.39
CA GLU A 21 3.59 -3.48 3.40
C GLU A 21 4.21 -4.79 3.87
N TYR A 22 5.28 -5.19 3.22
CA TYR A 22 5.97 -6.46 3.43
C TYR A 22 7.47 -6.27 3.46
N SER A 23 8.15 -7.28 3.99
CA SER A 23 9.57 -7.53 3.76
C SER A 23 9.79 -8.95 3.28
N ILE A 24 10.85 -9.16 2.52
CA ILE A 24 11.31 -10.49 2.12
C ILE A 24 12.78 -10.65 2.48
N GLY A 25 13.10 -11.76 3.12
CA GLY A 25 14.46 -12.13 3.46
C GLY A 25 15.13 -12.97 2.38
N ARG A 26 16.42 -13.21 2.59
CA ARG A 26 17.30 -13.93 1.65
C ARG A 26 16.79 -15.32 1.27
N HIS A 27 16.12 -16.00 2.18
CA HIS A 27 15.61 -17.36 1.96
C HIS A 27 14.20 -17.40 1.38
N GLY A 28 13.62 -16.22 1.07
CA GLY A 28 12.29 -16.07 0.47
C GLY A 28 11.16 -15.99 1.48
N GLU A 29 11.46 -15.88 2.77
CA GLU A 29 10.45 -15.63 3.81
C GLU A 29 9.86 -14.25 3.67
N VAL A 30 8.55 -14.18 3.41
CA VAL A 30 7.78 -12.94 3.28
C VAL A 30 7.05 -12.66 4.59
N ASN A 31 7.36 -11.52 5.20
CA ASN A 31 6.72 -11.02 6.41
C ASN A 31 5.78 -9.87 6.06
N CYS A 32 4.60 -9.84 6.70
CA CYS A 32 3.69 -8.70 6.62
C CYS A 32 4.11 -7.69 7.70
N GLU A 33 4.38 -6.45 7.27
CA GLU A 33 4.77 -5.35 8.15
C GLU A 33 3.55 -4.55 8.65
N GLY A 34 2.45 -4.55 7.88
CA GLY A 34 1.19 -3.91 8.25
C GLY A 34 0.46 -3.24 7.10
N LEU A 35 -0.71 -2.68 7.43
CA LEU A 35 -1.54 -1.91 6.50
C LEU A 35 -1.06 -0.47 6.40
N SER A 36 -1.18 0.09 5.20
CA SER A 36 -0.90 1.48 4.88
C SER A 36 -2.11 2.09 4.19
N LEU A 37 -2.82 2.99 4.88
CA LEU A 37 -3.92 3.76 4.30
C LEU A 37 -3.39 5.08 3.80
N PHE A 38 -3.58 5.35 2.52
CA PHE A 38 -3.11 6.58 1.89
C PHE A 38 -4.19 7.24 1.03
N ASP A 39 -4.04 8.53 0.84
CA ASP A 39 -4.89 9.31 -0.03
C ASP A 39 -4.13 9.73 -1.29
N THR A 40 -4.87 9.77 -2.40
CA THR A 40 -4.38 10.27 -3.68
C THR A 40 -5.29 11.38 -4.19
N SER A 41 -4.74 12.32 -4.95
CA SER A 41 -5.51 13.34 -5.67
C SER A 41 -5.03 13.42 -7.10
N LEU A 42 -5.94 13.22 -8.05
CA LEU A 42 -5.62 13.16 -9.49
C LEU A 42 -4.50 12.15 -9.81
N GLY A 43 -4.45 11.04 -9.05
CA GLY A 43 -3.41 10.03 -9.17
C GLY A 43 -2.10 10.33 -8.46
N ALA A 44 -1.94 11.52 -7.86
CA ALA A 44 -0.75 11.87 -7.08
C ALA A 44 -0.94 11.53 -5.60
N TYR A 45 0.10 10.96 -4.99
CA TYR A 45 0.16 10.68 -3.56
C TYR A 45 0.02 11.97 -2.74
N LYS A 46 -0.85 11.97 -1.73
CA LYS A 46 -1.06 13.08 -0.79
C LYS A 46 -0.45 12.83 0.57
N GLY A 47 -0.58 11.62 1.07
CA GLY A 47 -0.12 11.28 2.41
C GLY A 47 -0.69 9.97 2.92
N ASN A 48 -0.20 9.55 4.08
CA ASN A 48 -0.64 8.36 4.80
C ASN A 48 -1.31 8.73 6.11
N MET A 49 -2.26 7.90 6.52
CA MET A 49 -2.84 7.96 7.86
C MET A 49 -1.91 7.26 8.86
N LEU A 50 -1.60 7.93 9.96
CA LEU A 50 -0.83 7.39 11.09
C LEU A 50 -1.81 6.86 12.13
N LEU A 51 -2.24 5.62 11.95
CA LEU A 51 -3.24 4.92 12.76
C LEU A 51 -2.70 3.56 13.21
N GLU A 52 -3.24 3.04 14.30
CA GLU A 52 -2.99 1.67 14.71
C GLU A 52 -3.58 0.66 13.70
N GLU A 53 -3.07 -0.55 13.71
CA GLU A 53 -3.46 -1.58 12.74
C GLU A 53 -4.96 -1.90 12.82
N ASP A 54 -5.51 -2.01 14.03
CA ASP A 54 -6.94 -2.27 14.24
C ASP A 54 -7.84 -1.13 13.75
N GLU A 55 -7.40 0.13 13.87
CA GLU A 55 -8.12 1.28 13.35
C GLU A 55 -8.18 1.25 11.82
N LYS A 56 -7.05 0.94 11.16
CA LYS A 56 -6.99 0.77 9.70
C LYS A 56 -7.89 -0.37 9.22
N LEU A 57 -7.85 -1.51 9.90
CA LEU A 57 -8.74 -2.64 9.62
C LEU A 57 -10.21 -2.29 9.81
N ASN A 58 -10.55 -1.51 10.84
CA ASN A 58 -11.93 -1.05 11.09
C ASN A 58 -12.42 -0.11 9.96
N ILE A 59 -11.57 0.78 9.45
CA ILE A 59 -11.89 1.64 8.32
C ILE A 59 -12.17 0.80 7.06
N LEU A 60 -11.32 -0.19 6.76
CA LEU A 60 -11.49 -1.07 5.60
C LEU A 60 -12.70 -1.99 5.75
N ALA A 61 -13.04 -2.40 6.99
CA ALA A 61 -14.21 -3.24 7.29
C ALA A 61 -15.56 -2.55 6.96
N GLY A 62 -15.58 -1.24 6.81
CA GLY A 62 -16.74 -0.53 6.27
C GLY A 62 -17.04 -0.83 4.80
N TYR A 63 -16.14 -1.52 4.09
CA TYR A 63 -16.25 -1.84 2.68
C TYR A 63 -16.14 -3.32 2.39
N VAL A 64 -15.16 -4.01 2.96
CA VAL A 64 -14.86 -5.42 2.70
C VAL A 64 -14.57 -6.16 3.99
N ASP A 65 -14.82 -7.48 4.00
CA ASP A 65 -14.57 -8.29 5.19
C ASP A 65 -13.07 -8.28 5.57
N LYS A 66 -12.78 -8.12 6.86
CA LYS A 66 -11.42 -8.19 7.42
C LYS A 66 -10.74 -9.52 7.10
N GLU A 67 -11.51 -10.60 7.10
CA GLU A 67 -10.99 -11.92 6.80
C GLU A 67 -10.54 -12.02 5.33
N LEU A 68 -11.25 -11.36 4.41
CA LEU A 68 -10.82 -11.27 3.01
C LEU A 68 -9.45 -10.59 2.88
N ILE A 69 -9.21 -9.51 3.63
CA ILE A 69 -7.91 -8.81 3.62
C ILE A 69 -6.80 -9.74 4.11
N LYS A 70 -7.03 -10.49 5.18
CA LYS A 70 -6.06 -11.47 5.70
C LYS A 70 -5.78 -12.61 4.71
N GLN A 71 -6.82 -13.13 4.07
CA GLN A 71 -6.67 -14.17 3.05
C GLN A 71 -5.89 -13.69 1.85
N VAL A 72 -6.15 -12.47 1.38
CA VAL A 72 -5.40 -11.84 0.29
C VAL A 72 -3.94 -11.67 0.68
N SER A 73 -3.66 -11.15 1.89
CA SER A 73 -2.29 -11.03 2.38
C SER A 73 -1.57 -12.39 2.41
N GLY A 74 -2.21 -13.43 2.89
CA GLY A 74 -1.67 -14.79 2.89
C GLY A 74 -1.36 -15.31 1.48
N ARG A 75 -2.26 -15.11 0.52
CA ARG A 75 -2.07 -15.49 -0.88
C ARG A 75 -0.92 -14.73 -1.54
N ILE A 76 -0.79 -13.44 -1.28
CA ILE A 76 0.33 -12.61 -1.80
C ILE A 76 1.66 -13.16 -1.29
N LYS A 77 1.76 -13.47 0.00
CA LYS A 77 2.97 -14.08 0.59
C LYS A 77 3.33 -15.39 -0.11
N GLN A 78 2.36 -16.29 -0.24
CA GLN A 78 2.55 -17.59 -0.90
C GLN A 78 2.96 -17.44 -2.38
N PHE A 79 2.38 -16.47 -3.08
CA PHE A 79 2.66 -16.26 -4.50
C PHE A 79 4.01 -15.60 -4.74
N LEU A 80 4.38 -14.59 -3.93
CA LEU A 80 5.60 -13.81 -4.15
C LEU A 80 6.85 -14.47 -3.56
N SER A 81 6.73 -15.24 -2.46
CA SER A 81 7.87 -15.89 -1.83
C SER A 81 8.75 -16.68 -2.83
N PRO A 82 8.24 -17.65 -3.59
CA PRO A 82 9.07 -18.40 -4.54
C PRO A 82 9.55 -17.59 -5.73
N ARG A 83 8.85 -16.51 -6.08
CA ARG A 83 9.17 -15.66 -7.25
C ARG A 83 10.24 -14.63 -6.96
N LEU A 84 10.30 -14.13 -5.73
CA LEU A 84 11.26 -13.12 -5.30
C LEU A 84 12.50 -13.74 -4.68
N LYS A 85 12.44 -14.99 -4.19
CA LYS A 85 13.57 -15.69 -3.60
C LYS A 85 14.77 -15.69 -4.52
N GLY A 86 15.91 -15.18 -4.01
CA GLY A 86 17.17 -15.08 -4.76
C GLY A 86 17.23 -13.96 -5.80
N SER A 87 16.11 -13.25 -6.05
CA SER A 87 16.04 -12.13 -7.01
C SER A 87 15.84 -10.78 -6.33
N TYR A 88 15.21 -10.77 -5.16
CA TYR A 88 14.96 -9.58 -4.38
C TYR A 88 15.03 -9.88 -2.88
N GLU A 89 15.64 -8.98 -2.12
CA GLU A 89 15.68 -8.97 -0.65
C GLU A 89 15.43 -7.56 -0.16
N GLY A 90 14.52 -7.40 0.80
CA GLY A 90 14.18 -6.09 1.37
C GLY A 90 12.70 -5.79 1.47
N PRO A 91 12.32 -4.53 1.76
CA PRO A 91 10.94 -4.09 1.90
C PRO A 91 10.25 -3.96 0.54
N PHE A 92 8.97 -4.31 0.48
CA PHE A 92 8.12 -4.06 -0.68
C PHE A 92 6.69 -3.79 -0.25
N GLY A 93 5.94 -3.05 -1.09
CA GLY A 93 4.53 -2.78 -0.89
C GLY A 93 3.68 -3.36 -2.01
N VAL A 94 2.46 -3.77 -1.68
CA VAL A 94 1.44 -4.15 -2.67
C VAL A 94 0.26 -3.21 -2.53
N ASP A 95 0.08 -2.35 -3.53
CA ASP A 95 -1.02 -1.41 -3.58
C ASP A 95 -2.30 -2.11 -3.97
N MET A 96 -3.36 -1.80 -3.26
CA MET A 96 -4.70 -2.37 -3.40
C MET A 96 -5.74 -1.26 -3.53
N MET A 97 -6.89 -1.62 -4.04
CA MET A 97 -7.96 -0.65 -4.25
C MET A 97 -9.32 -1.27 -3.95
N ILE A 98 -10.13 -0.56 -3.18
CA ILE A 98 -11.55 -0.87 -3.05
C ILE A 98 -12.31 -0.11 -4.12
N CYS A 99 -13.12 -0.82 -4.89
CA CYS A 99 -13.94 -0.30 -5.98
C CYS A 99 -15.40 -0.49 -5.68
N ARG A 100 -16.25 0.42 -6.18
CA ARG A 100 -17.70 0.23 -6.19
C ARG A 100 -18.09 -0.78 -7.26
N SER A 101 -19.05 -1.62 -6.95
CA SER A 101 -19.70 -2.56 -7.88
C SER A 101 -21.22 -2.43 -7.80
N ALA A 102 -21.94 -3.15 -8.66
CA ALA A 102 -23.41 -3.16 -8.62
C ALA A 102 -23.95 -3.71 -7.29
N ASP A 103 -23.25 -4.67 -6.69
CA ASP A 103 -23.69 -5.38 -5.48
C ASP A 103 -22.93 -4.92 -4.21
N GLY A 104 -22.30 -3.74 -4.23
CA GLY A 104 -21.57 -3.20 -3.08
C GLY A 104 -20.12 -2.83 -3.41
N TYR A 105 -19.16 -3.50 -2.77
CA TYR A 105 -17.75 -3.20 -2.95
C TYR A 105 -16.94 -4.43 -3.35
N LEU A 106 -15.91 -4.20 -4.16
CA LEU A 106 -14.94 -5.20 -4.58
C LEU A 106 -13.54 -4.79 -4.15
N LEU A 107 -12.75 -5.76 -3.73
CA LEU A 107 -11.32 -5.58 -3.51
C LEU A 107 -10.55 -5.92 -4.79
N ASN A 108 -9.81 -4.94 -5.35
CA ASN A 108 -8.73 -5.21 -6.27
C ASN A 108 -7.46 -5.48 -5.44
N PRO A 109 -7.00 -6.73 -5.37
CA PRO A 109 -5.99 -7.15 -4.39
C PRO A 109 -4.56 -6.85 -4.81
N CYS A 110 -4.34 -6.36 -6.04
CA CYS A 110 -3.01 -6.03 -6.54
C CYS A 110 -3.14 -5.05 -7.70
N VAL A 111 -2.94 -3.78 -7.42
CA VAL A 111 -2.87 -2.71 -8.43
C VAL A 111 -1.43 -2.55 -8.89
N GLU A 112 -0.49 -2.54 -7.94
CA GLU A 112 0.94 -2.37 -8.19
C GLU A 112 1.76 -3.09 -7.12
N ILE A 113 2.91 -3.62 -7.53
CA ILE A 113 3.92 -4.18 -6.62
C ILE A 113 5.14 -3.27 -6.66
N ASN A 114 5.46 -2.66 -5.53
CA ASN A 114 6.55 -1.73 -5.35
C ASN A 114 7.72 -2.43 -4.66
N LEU A 115 8.69 -2.96 -5.43
CA LEU A 115 9.89 -3.64 -4.89
C LEU A 115 10.90 -2.62 -4.34
N ARG A 116 10.50 -1.90 -3.32
CA ARG A 116 11.28 -0.86 -2.63
C ARG A 116 10.60 -0.49 -1.33
N ARG A 117 11.30 0.25 -0.47
CA ARG A 117 10.65 0.93 0.66
C ARG A 117 9.65 1.96 0.14
N THR A 118 8.42 1.90 0.60
CA THR A 118 7.33 2.80 0.25
C THR A 118 7.12 3.85 1.33
N MET A 119 6.27 4.86 1.06
CA MET A 119 5.82 5.80 2.08
C MET A 119 4.96 5.12 3.15
N GLY A 120 4.35 3.99 2.83
CA GLY A 120 3.63 3.17 3.81
C GLY A 120 4.55 2.62 4.90
N HIS A 121 5.75 2.14 4.56
CA HIS A 121 6.74 1.72 5.56
C HIS A 121 7.17 2.89 6.47
N VAL A 122 7.29 4.10 5.91
CA VAL A 122 7.59 5.30 6.71
C VAL A 122 6.45 5.60 7.68
N ALA A 123 5.20 5.52 7.21
CA ALA A 123 4.02 5.71 8.06
C ALA A 123 3.95 4.67 9.19
N LEU A 124 4.22 3.39 8.89
CA LEU A 124 4.28 2.34 9.92
C LEU A 124 5.36 2.63 10.97
N ALA A 125 6.55 3.05 10.54
CA ALA A 125 7.63 3.41 11.46
C ALA A 125 7.27 4.62 12.34
N LEU A 126 6.64 5.66 11.79
CA LEU A 126 6.18 6.81 12.56
C LEU A 126 5.07 6.42 13.57
N THR A 127 4.11 5.59 13.13
CA THR A 127 3.06 5.09 14.02
C THR A 127 3.64 4.29 15.18
N SER A 128 4.65 3.44 14.92
CA SER A 128 5.33 2.66 15.99
C SER A 128 6.10 3.54 16.98
N GLN A 129 6.50 4.73 16.57
CA GLN A 129 7.12 5.76 17.43
C GLN A 129 6.10 6.61 18.20
N GLY A 130 4.80 6.32 18.07
CA GLY A 130 3.73 7.01 18.76
C GLY A 130 3.12 8.20 18.00
N HIS A 131 3.57 8.48 16.77
CA HIS A 131 2.94 9.54 15.97
C HIS A 131 1.54 9.13 15.50
N ARG A 132 0.62 10.10 15.48
CA ARG A 132 -0.78 9.91 15.09
C ARG A 132 -1.24 11.06 14.19
N GLY A 133 -2.26 10.80 13.37
CA GLY A 133 -2.83 11.80 12.46
C GLY A 133 -2.55 11.51 11.00
N THR A 134 -1.91 12.43 10.29
CA THR A 134 -1.63 12.29 8.86
C THR A 134 -0.19 12.70 8.56
N MET A 135 0.50 11.84 7.85
CA MET A 135 1.82 12.13 7.28
C MET A 135 1.64 12.61 5.83
N SER A 136 2.33 13.66 5.46
CA SER A 136 2.37 14.19 4.10
C SER A 136 3.79 14.54 3.66
N VAL A 137 4.02 14.52 2.35
CA VAL A 137 5.28 14.96 1.74
C VAL A 137 5.01 16.23 0.94
N LEU A 138 5.63 17.31 1.31
CA LEU A 138 5.45 18.62 0.69
C LEU A 138 6.77 19.12 0.10
N TYR A 139 6.69 19.65 -1.12
CA TYR A 139 7.85 20.29 -1.73
C TYR A 139 8.03 21.70 -1.16
N ASN A 140 9.18 21.94 -0.52
CA ASN A 140 9.56 23.25 -0.03
C ASN A 140 10.37 23.98 -1.12
N LYS A 141 9.75 24.97 -1.75
CA LYS A 141 10.35 25.75 -2.85
C LYS A 141 11.57 26.58 -2.41
N GLU A 142 11.59 27.07 -1.16
CA GLU A 142 12.70 27.89 -0.65
C GLU A 142 13.97 27.05 -0.44
N LYS A 143 13.78 25.80 -0.03
CA LYS A 143 14.88 24.87 0.25
C LYS A 143 15.19 23.92 -0.92
N ASP A 144 14.41 23.99 -1.99
CA ASP A 144 14.49 23.10 -3.15
C ASP A 144 14.50 21.60 -2.77
N LYS A 145 13.64 21.22 -1.83
CA LYS A 145 13.57 19.85 -1.33
C LYS A 145 12.18 19.44 -0.86
N TYR A 146 11.95 18.13 -0.83
CA TYR A 146 10.78 17.57 -0.18
C TYR A 146 10.97 17.49 1.33
N GLU A 147 9.93 17.85 2.08
CA GLU A 147 9.88 17.78 3.53
C GLU A 147 8.72 16.88 3.96
N LEU A 148 8.98 16.04 4.94
CA LEU A 148 7.99 15.21 5.59
C LEU A 148 7.32 16.01 6.71
N LYS A 149 5.98 16.03 6.72
CA LYS A 149 5.16 16.60 7.80
C LYS A 149 4.27 15.52 8.40
N TYR A 150 4.21 15.46 9.71
CA TYR A 150 3.39 14.51 10.48
C TYR A 150 3.11 15.03 11.87
#